data_049751917affa3a29fdd55683b24801c
#
_entry.id   049751917affa3a29fdd55683b24801c
#
_cell.length_a   1.000
_cell.length_b   1.000
_cell.length_c   1.000
_cell.angle_alpha   90.00
_cell.angle_beta   90.00
_cell.angle_gamma   90.00
#
_symmetry.space_group_name_H-M   'P 1'
#
loop_
_entity.id
_entity.type
_entity.pdbx_description
1 polymer ?
#
loop_
_entity_poly.entity_id
_entity_poly.type
_entity_poly.pdbx_seq_one_letter_code
_entity_poly.pdbx_strand_id
1 'polypeptide(L)'
;MGIDCENAESGPTTANGGLIIPANEFAEADKVLGAVSGETSEDAIVLHFDIRYAVGQAHEQIIERIQAQAEAAGGRIVDILNDDPYYVQADDLRVQLLTATYNDVLGCEARPVAVGDGTHARFIPRALNFGPEFHADHVPAVDGIDLETPPFIAPGAGNAHGADEWASLKNLKTAFVLYALGLVRLDQYLQ
;
A
#
# COMPACT_ATOMS: atom_id res chain seq x y z
N MET A 1 -18.34 8.00 7.44
CA MET A 1 -17.49 7.94 8.67
C MET A 1 -16.55 9.13 8.68
N GLY A 2 -16.53 10.25 8.76
CA GLY A 2 -15.67 11.44 8.78
C GLY A 2 -14.19 11.21 9.16
N ILE A 3 -13.58 10.20 8.56
CA ILE A 3 -12.15 9.88 8.73
C ILE A 3 -11.29 10.44 7.59
N ASP A 4 -11.92 11.26 6.74
CA ASP A 4 -11.24 11.82 5.58
C ASP A 4 -10.10 12.75 6.03
N CYS A 5 -8.91 12.38 5.65
CA CYS A 5 -7.71 13.18 5.74
C CYS A 5 -6.96 13.03 4.42
N GLU A 6 -6.53 14.11 3.87
CA GLU A 6 -5.70 14.13 2.66
C GLU A 6 -4.35 14.74 3.00
N ASN A 7 -3.29 14.05 2.63
CA ASN A 7 -1.94 14.57 2.68
C ASN A 7 -1.44 14.68 1.24
N ALA A 8 -0.90 15.83 0.86
CA ALA A 8 -0.45 16.09 -0.51
C ALA A 8 0.62 15.11 -1.00
N GLU A 9 1.35 14.48 -0.08
CA GLU A 9 2.43 13.55 -0.41
C GLU A 9 2.02 12.08 -0.28
N SER A 10 1.12 11.74 0.64
CA SER A 10 0.70 10.35 0.90
C SER A 10 -0.73 10.01 0.44
N GLY A 11 -1.43 10.99 -0.13
CA GLY A 11 -2.80 10.80 -0.60
C GLY A 11 -3.87 10.78 0.50
N PRO A 12 -5.11 10.43 0.13
CA PRO A 12 -6.24 10.43 1.05
C PRO A 12 -6.25 9.20 1.97
N THR A 13 -6.87 9.36 3.13
CA THR A 13 -7.26 8.22 3.96
C THR A 13 -8.41 7.48 3.30
N THR A 14 -8.28 6.17 3.16
CA THR A 14 -9.31 5.31 2.60
C THR A 14 -9.77 4.27 3.62
N ALA A 15 -11.05 3.94 3.60
CA ALA A 15 -11.62 2.86 4.40
C ALA A 15 -12.46 1.95 3.51
N ASN A 16 -12.06 0.71 3.41
CA ASN A 16 -12.77 -0.30 2.66
C ASN A 16 -13.41 -1.31 3.63
N GLY A 17 -14.74 -1.44 3.57
CA GLY A 17 -15.44 -2.57 4.19
C GLY A 17 -15.13 -3.82 3.35
N GLY A 18 -14.17 -4.61 3.77
CA GLY A 18 -13.70 -5.73 2.97
C GLY A 18 -14.55 -6.99 3.11
N LEU A 19 -15.06 -7.27 4.31
CA LEU A 19 -15.71 -8.55 4.57
C LEU A 19 -16.82 -8.40 5.61
N ILE A 20 -17.96 -9.03 5.34
CA ILE A 20 -19.07 -9.20 6.29
C ILE A 20 -19.31 -10.69 6.38
N ILE A 21 -19.06 -11.26 7.54
CA ILE A 21 -19.24 -12.70 7.76
C ILE A 21 -20.03 -12.96 9.05
N PRO A 22 -20.85 -14.02 9.09
CA PRO A 22 -21.33 -14.55 10.36
C PRO A 22 -20.14 -14.87 11.26
N ALA A 23 -20.21 -14.51 12.54
CA ALA A 23 -19.08 -14.68 13.43
C ALA A 23 -18.64 -16.16 13.58
N ASN A 24 -19.59 -17.11 13.46
CA ASN A 24 -19.31 -18.55 13.48
C ASN A 24 -18.51 -19.06 12.26
N GLU A 25 -18.41 -18.28 11.18
CA GLU A 25 -17.57 -18.59 10.01
C GLU A 25 -16.16 -17.99 10.13
N PHE A 26 -15.92 -17.15 11.11
CA PHE A 26 -14.61 -16.57 11.37
C PHE A 26 -13.81 -17.52 12.27
N ALA A 27 -12.71 -18.07 11.77
CA ALA A 27 -11.97 -19.18 12.38
C ALA A 27 -11.52 -18.96 13.85
N GLU A 28 -11.45 -17.73 14.30
CA GLU A 28 -11.08 -17.37 15.66
C GLU A 28 -12.15 -16.54 16.41
N ALA A 29 -13.38 -16.49 15.83
CA ALA A 29 -14.43 -15.64 16.36
C ALA A 29 -14.77 -15.93 17.82
N ASP A 30 -14.93 -17.18 18.17
CA ASP A 30 -15.24 -17.59 19.55
C ASP A 30 -14.13 -17.24 20.52
N LYS A 31 -12.86 -17.32 20.09
CA LYS A 31 -11.71 -16.95 20.90
C LYS A 31 -11.66 -15.45 21.15
N VAL A 32 -11.91 -14.65 20.11
CA VAL A 32 -11.91 -13.19 20.18
C VAL A 32 -13.14 -12.67 20.92
N LEU A 33 -14.34 -13.14 20.54
CA LEU A 33 -15.61 -12.74 21.17
C LEU A 33 -15.70 -13.22 22.62
N GLY A 34 -15.36 -14.48 22.87
CA GLY A 34 -15.39 -15.07 24.20
C GLY A 34 -14.41 -14.44 25.19
N ALA A 35 -13.24 -14.03 24.72
CA ALA A 35 -12.25 -13.35 25.57
C ALA A 35 -12.69 -11.93 25.98
N VAL A 36 -13.52 -11.28 25.17
CA VAL A 36 -13.95 -9.87 25.38
C VAL A 36 -15.30 -9.78 26.10
N SER A 37 -16.25 -10.69 25.87
CA SER A 37 -17.62 -10.52 26.33
C SER A 37 -18.29 -11.78 26.88
N GLY A 38 -17.73 -12.97 26.66
CA GLY A 38 -18.39 -14.22 26.97
C GLY A 38 -19.62 -14.53 26.09
N GLU A 39 -19.80 -13.80 24.99
CA GLU A 39 -20.87 -14.04 24.01
C GLU A 39 -20.50 -15.19 23.07
N THR A 40 -21.51 -15.86 22.55
CA THR A 40 -21.33 -16.89 21.52
C THR A 40 -21.39 -16.26 20.12
N SER A 41 -20.73 -16.90 19.17
CA SER A 41 -20.69 -16.41 17.78
C SER A 41 -21.95 -16.70 16.97
N GLU A 42 -22.95 -17.38 17.55
CA GLU A 42 -24.11 -17.87 16.79
C GLU A 42 -24.97 -16.77 16.17
N ASP A 43 -25.11 -15.61 16.86
CA ASP A 43 -25.96 -14.50 16.42
C ASP A 43 -25.17 -13.22 16.09
N ALA A 44 -23.84 -13.27 16.10
CA ALA A 44 -22.99 -12.10 15.86
C ALA A 44 -22.56 -12.02 14.39
N ILE A 45 -22.32 -10.79 13.92
CA ILE A 45 -21.74 -10.50 12.61
C ILE A 45 -20.41 -9.76 12.83
N VAL A 46 -19.37 -10.23 12.18
CA VAL A 46 -18.07 -9.55 12.15
C VAL A 46 -17.95 -8.73 10.89
N LEU A 47 -17.61 -7.46 11.06
CA LEU A 47 -17.25 -6.54 9.97
C LEU A 47 -15.74 -6.33 9.98
N HIS A 48 -15.11 -6.64 8.88
CA HIS A 48 -13.68 -6.38 8.68
C HIS A 48 -13.49 -5.11 7.85
N PHE A 49 -12.69 -4.19 8.35
CA PHE A 49 -12.31 -2.96 7.64
C PHE A 49 -10.80 -2.92 7.42
N ASP A 50 -10.40 -2.68 6.19
CA ASP A 50 -9.04 -2.26 5.83
C ASP A 50 -9.02 -0.73 5.72
N ILE A 51 -8.21 -0.09 6.57
CA ILE A 51 -8.10 1.36 6.61
C ILE A 51 -6.66 1.76 6.34
N ARG A 52 -6.49 2.50 5.26
CA ARG A 52 -5.21 3.10 4.89
C ARG A 52 -5.28 4.58 5.19
N TYR A 53 -4.45 5.06 6.09
CA TYR A 53 -4.51 6.43 6.55
C TYR A 53 -3.24 7.22 6.17
N ALA A 54 -3.44 8.53 6.02
CA ALA A 54 -2.40 9.43 5.58
C ALA A 54 -1.30 9.61 6.65
N VAL A 55 -0.09 9.85 6.20
CA VAL A 55 1.04 10.23 7.06
C VAL A 55 0.67 11.47 7.88
N GLY A 56 0.97 11.44 9.18
CA GLY A 56 0.66 12.51 10.12
C GLY A 56 -0.74 12.45 10.74
N GLN A 57 -1.58 11.51 10.33
CA GLN A 57 -2.84 11.23 11.00
C GLN A 57 -2.60 10.23 12.14
N ALA A 58 -3.08 10.55 13.34
CA ALA A 58 -3.00 9.65 14.49
C ALA A 58 -4.02 8.51 14.35
N HIS A 59 -3.57 7.27 14.37
CA HIS A 59 -4.45 6.11 14.26
C HIS A 59 -5.43 6.01 15.43
N GLU A 60 -5.06 6.47 16.61
CA GLU A 60 -5.94 6.51 17.79
C GLU A 60 -7.23 7.29 17.51
N GLN A 61 -7.14 8.41 16.78
CA GLN A 61 -8.32 9.20 16.45
C GLN A 61 -9.26 8.46 15.48
N ILE A 62 -8.69 7.63 14.60
CA ILE A 62 -9.48 6.79 13.69
C ILE A 62 -10.20 5.73 14.51
N ILE A 63 -9.48 5.04 15.41
CA ILE A 63 -10.02 4.01 16.29
C ILE A 63 -11.13 4.59 17.16
N GLU A 64 -10.93 5.72 17.82
CA GLU A 64 -11.94 6.39 18.64
C GLU A 64 -13.24 6.67 17.86
N ARG A 65 -13.12 7.16 16.61
CA ARG A 65 -14.29 7.42 15.76
C ARG A 65 -15.03 6.15 15.36
N ILE A 66 -14.28 5.08 15.04
CA ILE A 66 -14.86 3.78 14.68
C ILE A 66 -15.54 3.17 15.91
N GLN A 67 -14.90 3.22 17.06
CA GLN A 67 -15.47 2.74 18.32
C GLN A 67 -16.79 3.43 18.64
N ALA A 68 -16.83 4.77 18.55
CA ALA A 68 -18.06 5.54 18.80
C ALA A 68 -19.17 5.16 17.82
N GLN A 69 -18.88 4.91 16.54
CA GLN A 69 -19.86 4.48 15.55
C GLN A 69 -20.33 3.04 15.79
N ALA A 70 -19.42 2.15 16.16
CA ALA A 70 -19.74 0.77 16.51
C ALA A 70 -20.67 0.72 17.73
N GLU A 71 -20.36 1.45 18.79
CA GLU A 71 -21.19 1.54 20.00
C GLU A 71 -22.58 2.12 19.70
N ALA A 72 -22.68 3.16 18.86
CA ALA A 72 -23.96 3.73 18.44
C ALA A 72 -24.83 2.73 17.64
N ALA A 73 -24.18 1.77 16.97
CA ALA A 73 -24.84 0.68 16.26
C ALA A 73 -25.07 -0.59 17.10
N GLY A 74 -24.75 -0.56 18.39
CA GLY A 74 -24.85 -1.72 19.29
C GLY A 74 -23.70 -2.74 19.12
N GLY A 75 -22.61 -2.35 18.47
CA GLY A 75 -21.44 -3.17 18.27
C GLY A 75 -20.21 -2.68 19.05
N ARG A 76 -19.07 -3.31 18.81
CA ARG A 76 -17.78 -2.92 19.38
C ARG A 76 -16.64 -3.34 18.47
N ILE A 77 -15.46 -2.76 18.66
CA ILE A 77 -14.24 -3.28 18.07
C ILE A 77 -13.80 -4.52 18.87
N VAL A 78 -13.51 -5.59 18.16
CA VAL A 78 -13.08 -6.87 18.77
C VAL A 78 -11.59 -7.14 18.58
N ASP A 79 -10.99 -6.60 17.50
CA ASP A 79 -9.56 -6.73 17.24
C ASP A 79 -9.07 -5.54 16.41
N ILE A 80 -7.81 -5.18 16.57
CA ILE A 80 -7.14 -4.12 15.82
C ILE A 80 -5.74 -4.62 15.48
N LEU A 81 -5.47 -4.71 14.19
CA LEU A 81 -4.11 -4.81 13.68
C LEU A 81 -3.72 -3.45 13.13
N ASN A 82 -2.70 -2.80 13.69
CA ASN A 82 -2.23 -1.50 13.23
C ASN A 82 -0.76 -1.55 12.86
N ASP A 83 -0.47 -0.97 11.71
CA ASP A 83 0.87 -0.67 11.24
C ASP A 83 0.90 0.80 10.82
N ASP A 84 1.76 1.59 11.42
CA ASP A 84 1.89 3.00 11.07
C ASP A 84 2.39 3.18 9.63
N PRO A 85 1.97 4.25 8.95
CA PRO A 85 2.48 4.57 7.62
C PRO A 85 3.99 4.72 7.63
N TYR A 86 4.66 4.02 6.74
CA TYR A 86 6.08 4.19 6.51
C TYR A 86 6.32 5.25 5.43
N TYR A 87 7.04 6.28 5.77
CA TYR A 87 7.26 7.42 4.89
C TYR A 87 8.71 7.91 4.94
N VAL A 88 9.28 8.16 3.78
CA VAL A 88 10.57 8.83 3.62
C VAL A 88 10.34 10.12 2.83
N GLN A 89 10.85 11.22 3.36
CA GLN A 89 10.65 12.56 2.79
C GLN A 89 11.19 12.64 1.35
N ALA A 90 10.49 13.35 0.49
CA ALA A 90 10.91 13.54 -0.91
C ALA A 90 12.24 14.31 -1.03
N ASP A 91 12.62 15.09 -0.02
CA ASP A 91 13.89 15.80 0.07
C ASP A 91 15.05 14.96 0.65
N ASP A 92 14.81 13.71 1.07
CA ASP A 92 15.88 12.77 1.41
C ASP A 92 16.80 12.59 0.19
N LEU A 93 18.11 12.80 0.41
CA LEU A 93 19.08 12.76 -0.68
C LEU A 93 19.10 11.43 -1.42
N ARG A 94 18.78 10.32 -0.75
CA ARG A 94 18.68 9.00 -1.40
C ARG A 94 17.46 8.92 -2.31
N VAL A 95 16.33 9.51 -1.91
CA VAL A 95 15.14 9.62 -2.74
C VAL A 95 15.42 10.47 -3.97
N GLN A 96 16.04 11.63 -3.77
CA GLN A 96 16.44 12.51 -4.88
C GLN A 96 17.40 11.83 -5.86
N LEU A 97 18.39 11.11 -5.35
CA LEU A 97 19.36 10.39 -6.17
C LEU A 97 18.71 9.26 -6.99
N LEU A 98 17.82 8.48 -6.37
CA LEU A 98 17.10 7.42 -7.08
C LEU A 98 16.12 8.01 -8.11
N THR A 99 15.43 9.11 -7.78
CA THR A 99 14.57 9.83 -8.71
C THR A 99 15.36 10.37 -9.91
N ALA A 100 16.52 10.99 -9.66
CA ALA A 100 17.39 11.45 -10.73
C ALA A 100 17.89 10.28 -11.60
N THR A 101 18.22 9.14 -10.99
CA THR A 101 18.63 7.95 -11.72
C THR A 101 17.50 7.44 -12.63
N TYR A 102 16.28 7.41 -12.12
CA TYR A 102 15.10 7.03 -12.88
C TYR A 102 14.90 7.97 -14.08
N ASN A 103 14.93 9.27 -13.84
CA ASN A 103 14.73 10.28 -14.87
C ASN A 103 15.84 10.26 -15.95
N ASP A 104 17.09 10.07 -15.55
CA ASP A 104 18.22 9.96 -16.48
C ASP A 104 18.09 8.74 -17.40
N VAL A 105 17.67 7.59 -16.85
CA VAL A 105 17.55 6.35 -17.63
C VAL A 105 16.36 6.40 -18.59
N LEU A 106 15.26 6.99 -18.15
CA LEU A 106 14.03 7.01 -18.93
C LEU A 106 13.85 8.29 -19.77
N GLY A 107 14.71 9.30 -19.57
CA GLY A 107 14.56 10.58 -20.27
C GLY A 107 13.26 11.31 -19.91
N CYS A 108 12.83 11.23 -18.65
CA CYS A 108 11.57 11.81 -18.18
C CYS A 108 11.78 12.71 -16.94
N GLU A 109 10.70 13.31 -16.46
CA GLU A 109 10.68 14.17 -15.27
C GLU A 109 9.67 13.61 -14.23
N ALA A 110 9.83 12.34 -13.87
CA ALA A 110 9.01 11.70 -12.85
C ALA A 110 9.34 12.24 -11.45
N ARG A 111 8.39 12.10 -10.54
CA ARG A 111 8.53 12.45 -9.12
C ARG A 111 8.35 11.19 -8.27
N PRO A 112 8.88 11.18 -7.03
CA PRO A 112 8.56 10.14 -6.07
C PRO A 112 7.05 10.01 -5.89
N VAL A 113 6.57 8.80 -5.75
CA VAL A 113 5.15 8.50 -5.53
C VAL A 113 4.97 7.80 -4.19
N ALA A 114 3.83 8.03 -3.55
CA ALA A 114 3.40 7.26 -2.40
C ALA A 114 2.57 6.07 -2.87
N VAL A 115 2.82 4.92 -2.28
CA VAL A 115 2.08 3.69 -2.55
C VAL A 115 1.20 3.39 -1.36
N GLY A 116 -0.09 3.17 -1.58
CA GLY A 116 -1.05 2.85 -0.53
C GLY A 116 -0.90 1.45 0.06
N ASP A 117 -0.06 0.60 -0.55
CA ASP A 117 0.17 -0.77 -0.12
C ASP A 117 1.35 -0.91 0.84
N GLY A 118 1.30 -1.95 1.69
CA GLY A 118 2.40 -2.27 2.58
C GLY A 118 3.58 -2.87 1.80
N THR A 119 4.78 -2.41 2.11
CA THR A 119 6.01 -2.92 1.51
C THR A 119 6.98 -3.42 2.58
N HIS A 120 7.93 -4.27 2.20
CA HIS A 120 8.95 -4.77 3.11
C HIS A 120 9.83 -3.65 3.69
N ALA A 121 9.92 -2.49 3.02
CA ALA A 121 10.69 -1.34 3.50
C ALA A 121 10.25 -0.86 4.89
N ARG A 122 8.98 -1.02 5.24
CA ARG A 122 8.45 -0.62 6.56
C ARG A 122 9.08 -1.38 7.73
N PHE A 123 9.59 -2.59 7.50
CA PHE A 123 10.22 -3.44 8.51
C PHE A 123 11.74 -3.30 8.57
N ILE A 124 12.33 -2.56 7.64
CA ILE A 124 13.78 -2.38 7.54
C ILE A 124 14.12 -0.92 7.82
N PRO A 125 14.83 -0.63 8.92
CA PRO A 125 15.18 0.74 9.26
C PRO A 125 15.85 1.48 8.11
N ARG A 126 15.34 2.65 7.75
CA ARG A 126 15.88 3.53 6.71
C ARG A 126 15.84 2.95 5.29
N ALA A 127 15.10 1.88 5.03
CA ALA A 127 14.93 1.35 3.69
C ALA A 127 14.15 2.33 2.80
N LEU A 128 14.31 2.18 1.49
CA LEU A 128 13.53 2.87 0.47
C LEU A 128 12.91 1.84 -0.46
N ASN A 129 11.72 2.13 -0.94
CA ASN A 129 11.17 1.43 -2.08
C ASN A 129 11.66 2.09 -3.37
N PHE A 130 12.19 1.27 -4.22
CA PHE A 130 12.56 1.66 -5.58
C PHE A 130 12.28 0.47 -6.47
N GLY A 131 11.27 0.56 -7.29
CA GLY A 131 10.74 -0.62 -7.94
C GLY A 131 10.41 -0.44 -9.40
N PRO A 132 10.25 -1.57 -10.12
CA PRO A 132 10.11 -1.64 -11.56
C PRO A 132 8.66 -1.57 -12.02
N GLU A 133 7.74 -1.23 -11.16
CA GLU A 133 6.35 -1.09 -11.56
C GLU A 133 6.17 0.24 -12.28
N PHE A 134 5.81 0.16 -13.55
CA PHE A 134 5.63 1.32 -14.40
C PHE A 134 4.13 1.49 -14.70
N HIS A 135 3.50 2.38 -13.96
CA HIS A 135 2.10 2.72 -14.18
C HIS A 135 1.96 3.86 -15.20
N ALA A 136 1.02 3.73 -16.14
CA ALA A 136 0.76 4.73 -17.16
C ALA A 136 0.44 6.11 -16.57
N ASP A 137 -0.13 6.15 -15.37
CA ASP A 137 -0.47 7.39 -14.67
C ASP A 137 0.77 8.14 -14.12
N HIS A 138 1.87 7.42 -13.91
CA HIS A 138 3.08 7.95 -13.29
C HIS A 138 4.27 8.04 -14.24
N VAL A 139 4.21 7.31 -15.35
CA VAL A 139 5.31 7.22 -16.31
C VAL A 139 4.80 7.65 -17.68
N PRO A 140 5.40 8.67 -18.30
CA PRO A 140 5.08 8.99 -19.68
C PRO A 140 5.48 7.82 -20.61
N ALA A 141 4.83 7.72 -21.75
CA ALA A 141 5.23 6.77 -22.77
C ALA A 141 6.66 7.09 -23.24
N VAL A 142 7.61 6.28 -22.80
CA VAL A 142 9.03 6.41 -23.14
C VAL A 142 9.57 5.11 -23.71
N ASP A 143 10.63 5.22 -24.51
CA ASP A 143 11.32 4.04 -25.00
C ASP A 143 11.89 3.22 -23.82
N GLY A 144 11.78 1.91 -23.90
CA GLY A 144 12.26 1.02 -22.84
C GLY A 144 11.19 0.52 -21.87
N ILE A 145 9.95 1.02 -21.99
CA ILE A 145 8.81 0.61 -21.15
C ILE A 145 7.63 0.19 -22.03
N ASP A 146 6.99 -0.91 -21.65
CA ASP A 146 5.71 -1.35 -22.15
C ASP A 146 4.64 -1.04 -21.11
N LEU A 147 3.65 -0.24 -21.46
CA LEU A 147 2.53 0.13 -20.61
C LEU A 147 1.24 -0.59 -21.01
N GLU A 148 1.23 -1.26 -22.16
CA GLU A 148 0.05 -1.94 -22.68
C GLU A 148 -0.02 -3.39 -22.19
N THR A 149 -1.20 -3.80 -21.76
CA THR A 149 -1.48 -5.20 -21.47
C THR A 149 -1.39 -6.03 -22.75
N PRO A 150 -0.64 -7.14 -22.77
CA PRO A 150 -0.55 -7.99 -23.96
C PRO A 150 -1.90 -8.52 -24.41
N PRO A 151 -2.14 -8.65 -25.72
CA PRO A 151 -3.44 -9.05 -26.25
C PRO A 151 -3.87 -10.49 -25.92
N PHE A 152 -2.95 -11.32 -25.39
CA PHE A 152 -3.26 -12.67 -24.94
C PHE A 152 -3.75 -12.71 -23.47
N ILE A 153 -3.68 -11.58 -22.75
CA ILE A 153 -4.22 -11.47 -21.38
C ILE A 153 -5.70 -11.07 -21.51
N ALA A 154 -6.57 -11.82 -20.85
CA ALA A 154 -8.01 -11.54 -20.88
C ALA A 154 -8.33 -10.18 -20.24
N PRO A 155 -9.34 -9.45 -20.72
CA PRO A 155 -9.79 -8.22 -20.08
C PRO A 155 -10.10 -8.41 -18.61
N GLY A 156 -9.50 -7.58 -17.75
CA GLY A 156 -9.65 -7.66 -16.28
C GLY A 156 -8.73 -8.67 -15.57
N ALA A 157 -7.95 -9.46 -16.32
CA ALA A 157 -6.89 -10.32 -15.79
C ALA A 157 -5.52 -9.64 -15.86
N GLY A 158 -4.52 -10.27 -15.26
CA GLY A 158 -3.12 -9.84 -15.36
C GLY A 158 -2.70 -8.72 -14.42
N ASN A 159 -3.58 -8.29 -13.53
CA ASN A 159 -3.25 -7.32 -12.49
C ASN A 159 -2.34 -7.94 -11.43
N ALA A 160 -1.56 -7.10 -10.74
CA ALA A 160 -0.76 -7.51 -9.60
C ALA A 160 -1.62 -8.26 -8.57
N HIS A 161 -1.09 -9.39 -8.07
CA HIS A 161 -1.77 -10.32 -7.16
C HIS A 161 -3.04 -10.99 -7.73
N GLY A 162 -3.30 -10.84 -9.02
CA GLY A 162 -4.44 -11.44 -9.71
C GLY A 162 -4.09 -12.73 -10.45
N ALA A 163 -5.12 -13.35 -11.05
CA ALA A 163 -4.90 -14.46 -11.99
C ALA A 163 -4.18 -13.95 -13.24
N ASP A 164 -3.31 -14.80 -13.80
CA ASP A 164 -2.54 -14.50 -15.02
C ASP A 164 -1.67 -13.24 -14.92
N GLU A 165 -1.19 -12.93 -13.71
CA GLU A 165 -0.22 -11.84 -13.49
C GLU A 165 0.97 -12.01 -14.45
N TRP A 166 1.36 -10.90 -15.08
CA TRP A 166 2.41 -10.91 -16.10
C TRP A 166 3.43 -9.80 -15.89
N ALA A 167 4.59 -9.95 -16.45
CA ALA A 167 5.62 -8.91 -16.49
C ALA A 167 6.23 -8.80 -17.88
N SER A 168 6.42 -7.58 -18.38
CA SER A 168 7.14 -7.32 -19.63
C SER A 168 8.63 -7.57 -19.44
N LEU A 169 9.22 -8.35 -20.35
CA LEU A 169 10.69 -8.53 -20.39
C LEU A 169 11.43 -7.23 -20.68
N LYS A 170 10.81 -6.31 -21.41
CA LYS A 170 11.36 -4.99 -21.65
C LYS A 170 11.40 -4.17 -20.37
N ASN A 171 10.31 -4.17 -19.61
CA ASN A 171 10.24 -3.51 -18.30
C ASN A 171 11.26 -4.11 -17.32
N LEU A 172 11.41 -5.43 -17.28
CA LEU A 172 12.40 -6.10 -16.43
C LEU A 172 13.86 -5.72 -16.80
N LYS A 173 14.16 -5.59 -18.09
CA LYS A 173 15.49 -5.12 -18.52
C LYS A 173 15.74 -3.68 -18.10
N THR A 174 14.77 -2.81 -18.27
CA THR A 174 14.86 -1.40 -17.85
C THR A 174 14.99 -1.31 -16.32
N ALA A 175 14.23 -2.10 -15.57
CA ALA A 175 14.34 -2.21 -14.12
C ALA A 175 15.74 -2.65 -13.69
N PHE A 176 16.31 -3.63 -14.37
CA PHE A 176 17.69 -4.08 -14.08
C PHE A 176 18.71 -2.95 -14.24
N VAL A 177 18.61 -2.14 -15.29
CA VAL A 177 19.47 -0.97 -15.48
C VAL A 177 19.28 0.06 -14.37
N LEU A 178 18.03 0.34 -14.01
CA LEU A 178 17.69 1.26 -12.93
C LEU A 178 18.28 0.82 -11.59
N TYR A 179 18.13 -0.47 -11.24
CA TYR A 179 18.72 -1.02 -10.01
C TYR A 179 20.24 -0.96 -10.01
N ALA A 180 20.87 -1.37 -11.10
CA ALA A 180 22.34 -1.37 -11.20
C ALA A 180 22.90 0.04 -11.03
N LEU A 181 22.35 1.02 -11.74
CA LEU A 181 22.79 2.42 -11.63
C LEU A 181 22.42 3.04 -10.29
N GLY A 182 21.22 2.74 -9.77
CA GLY A 182 20.81 3.21 -8.45
C GLY A 182 21.73 2.73 -7.34
N LEU A 183 22.11 1.45 -7.34
CA LEU A 183 23.08 0.90 -6.38
C LEU A 183 24.46 1.56 -6.49
N VAL A 184 24.98 1.72 -7.71
CA VAL A 184 26.27 2.38 -7.91
C VAL A 184 26.26 3.83 -7.41
N ARG A 185 25.21 4.57 -7.72
CA ARG A 185 25.07 5.97 -7.28
C ARG A 185 24.88 6.10 -5.77
N LEU A 186 24.11 5.19 -5.17
CA LEU A 186 23.94 5.14 -3.71
C LEU A 186 25.28 4.81 -3.02
N ASP A 187 26.04 3.85 -3.52
CA ASP A 187 27.36 3.51 -2.97
C ASP A 187 28.32 4.70 -3.02
N GLN A 188 28.37 5.41 -4.14
CA GLN A 188 29.16 6.64 -4.28
C GLN A 188 28.73 7.76 -3.32
N TYR A 189 27.45 7.81 -2.99
CA TYR A 189 26.93 8.80 -2.05
C TYR A 189 27.26 8.44 -0.59
N LEU A 190 27.37 7.15 -0.26
CA LEU A 190 27.61 6.67 1.10
C LEU A 190 29.11 6.64 1.47
N GLN A 191 30.00 6.84 0.51
CA GLN A 191 31.44 6.98 0.71
C GLN A 191 31.84 8.41 1.09
#